data_ea94751df0bb1fc42a4c78bb1e0453c3
#
_entry.id   ea94751df0bb1fc42a4c78bb1e0453c3
#
_cell.length_a   1.000
_cell.length_b   1.000
_cell.length_c   1.000
_cell.angle_alpha   90.00
_cell.angle_beta   90.00
_cell.angle_gamma   90.00
#
_symmetry.space_group_name_H-M   'P 1'
#
loop_
_entity.id
_entity.type
_entity.pdbx_description
1 polymer ?
#
loop_
_entity_poly.entity_id
_entity_poly.type
_entity_poly.pdbx_seq_one_letter_code
_entity_poly.pdbx_strand_id
1 'polypeptide(L)'
;IRTYVNANSHVITIRSLTKMYSIAGLRLGYLIGPAEIVHELQNIQPPWSVNAIAMKAGELSLQDDSFAQKTRQYVANERLRVKEVLIEAGYYVSESEVNFYILRDPDLTNQLPLIRYLLTNGIVPRHTENFRGLDGRWIRLAIKSKLENEQLINVLLSWKKLHRPKA
;
A
#
# COMPACT_ATOMS: atom_id res chain seq x y z
N ILE A 1 10.22 -0.15 17.86
CA ILE A 1 11.04 0.66 16.93
C ILE A 1 11.78 1.76 17.68
N ARG A 2 11.10 2.64 18.41
CA ARG A 2 11.73 3.75 19.16
C ARG A 2 12.85 3.28 20.10
N THR A 3 12.61 2.22 20.86
CA THR A 3 13.61 1.62 21.75
C THR A 3 14.84 1.12 21.00
N TYR A 4 14.62 0.49 19.84
CA TYR A 4 15.71 -0.01 18.99
C TYR A 4 16.54 1.12 18.38
N VAL A 5 15.90 2.18 17.89
CA VAL A 5 16.59 3.37 17.34
C VAL A 5 17.43 4.07 18.41
N ASN A 6 16.87 4.24 19.62
CA ASN A 6 17.60 4.87 20.72
C ASN A 6 18.83 4.06 21.19
N ALA A 7 18.81 2.73 21.01
CA ALA A 7 19.93 1.85 21.36
C ALA A 7 21.02 1.76 20.27
N ASN A 8 20.77 2.28 19.07
CA ASN A 8 21.64 2.12 17.90
C ASN A 8 21.92 3.47 17.23
N SER A 9 23.12 3.98 17.38
CA SER A 9 23.53 5.30 16.87
C SER A 9 23.57 5.43 15.34
N HIS A 10 23.41 4.32 14.60
CA HIS A 10 23.46 4.31 13.14
C HIS A 10 22.12 3.99 12.47
N VAL A 11 21.03 3.93 13.26
CA VAL A 11 19.69 3.58 12.74
C VAL A 11 18.78 4.78 12.78
N ILE A 12 18.20 5.10 11.63
CA ILE A 12 17.10 6.06 11.50
C ILE A 12 15.86 5.36 10.97
N THR A 13 14.70 5.79 11.43
CA THR A 13 13.40 5.29 10.93
C THR A 13 12.61 6.43 10.33
N ILE A 14 12.22 6.29 9.07
CA ILE A 14 11.36 7.25 8.37
C ILE A 14 9.93 6.69 8.33
N ARG A 15 8.96 7.50 8.70
CA ARG A 15 7.54 7.13 8.73
C ARG A 15 6.71 8.12 7.94
N SER A 16 5.80 7.60 7.12
CA SER A 16 4.80 8.40 6.42
C SER A 16 3.46 8.34 7.15
N LEU A 17 2.82 9.47 7.38
CA LEU A 17 1.47 9.54 7.93
C LEU A 17 0.39 9.53 6.85
N THR A 18 0.77 9.73 5.60
CA THR A 18 -0.15 9.98 4.48
C THR A 18 -1.12 8.83 4.20
N LYS A 19 -0.72 7.57 4.44
CA LYS A 19 -1.55 6.39 4.17
C LYS A 19 -2.39 6.00 5.38
N MET A 20 -1.73 5.84 6.53
CA MET A 20 -2.38 5.39 7.76
C MET A 20 -3.56 6.28 8.16
N TYR A 21 -3.42 7.60 8.00
CA TYR A 21 -4.40 8.59 8.44
C TYR A 21 -5.15 9.26 7.27
N SER A 22 -5.02 8.74 6.05
CA SER A 22 -5.69 9.26 4.84
C SER A 22 -5.42 10.74 4.55
N ILE A 23 -4.25 11.25 4.95
CA ILE A 23 -3.83 12.66 4.80
C ILE A 23 -2.78 12.83 3.68
N ALA A 24 -2.95 12.12 2.58
CA ALA A 24 -1.98 12.12 1.48
C ALA A 24 -1.72 13.52 0.89
N GLY A 25 -2.73 14.39 0.85
CA GLY A 25 -2.63 15.77 0.37
C GLY A 25 -1.75 16.67 1.25
N LEU A 26 -1.61 16.38 2.54
CA LEU A 26 -0.82 17.18 3.47
C LEU A 26 0.69 16.93 3.38
N ARG A 27 1.14 15.88 2.68
CA ARG A 27 2.55 15.56 2.41
C ARG A 27 3.40 15.47 3.68
N LEU A 28 2.93 14.75 4.70
CA LEU A 28 3.56 14.67 6.01
C LEU A 28 4.19 13.30 6.29
N GLY A 29 5.38 13.32 6.85
CA GLY A 29 6.09 12.21 7.43
C GLY A 29 6.99 12.69 8.55
N TYR A 30 7.63 11.78 9.25
CA TYR A 30 8.58 12.10 10.30
C TYR A 30 9.74 11.10 10.33
N LEU A 31 10.81 11.52 10.96
CA LEU A 31 12.00 10.72 11.18
C LEU A 31 12.21 10.53 12.69
N ILE A 32 12.63 9.35 13.08
CA ILE A 32 13.15 9.04 14.41
C ILE A 32 14.59 8.58 14.26
N GLY A 33 15.50 9.18 14.99
CA GLY A 33 16.93 8.87 14.94
C GLY A 33 17.66 9.38 16.18
N PRO A 34 18.98 9.12 16.29
CA PRO A 34 19.84 9.72 17.29
C PRO A 34 19.79 11.25 17.20
N ALA A 35 19.88 11.92 18.36
CA ALA A 35 19.72 13.37 18.44
C ALA A 35 20.74 14.13 17.55
N GLU A 36 21.96 13.66 17.48
CA GLU A 36 23.03 14.25 16.66
C GLU A 36 22.67 14.22 15.17
N ILE A 37 22.22 13.06 14.65
CA ILE A 37 21.80 12.92 13.25
C ILE A 37 20.57 13.77 12.95
N VAL A 38 19.60 13.79 13.88
CA VAL A 38 18.40 14.65 13.71
C VAL A 38 18.79 16.12 13.64
N HIS A 39 19.72 16.56 14.48
CA HIS A 39 20.20 17.95 14.47
C HIS A 39 20.92 18.30 13.16
N GLU A 40 21.80 17.44 12.66
CA GLU A 40 22.46 17.65 11.35
C GLU A 40 21.44 17.74 10.21
N LEU A 41 20.44 16.86 10.20
CA LEU A 41 19.36 16.88 9.20
C LEU A 41 18.51 18.15 9.28
N GLN A 42 18.25 18.68 10.48
CA GLN A 42 17.55 19.94 10.66
C GLN A 42 18.32 21.13 10.06
N ASN A 43 19.64 21.13 10.16
CA ASN A 43 20.49 22.20 9.61
C ASN A 43 20.48 22.28 8.07
N ILE A 44 20.22 21.17 7.39
CA ILE A 44 20.15 21.10 5.92
C ILE A 44 18.70 21.08 5.40
N GLN A 45 17.72 21.05 6.29
CA GLN A 45 16.31 21.02 5.91
C GLN A 45 15.89 22.36 5.32
N PRO A 46 15.24 22.38 4.13
CA PRO A 46 14.74 23.62 3.56
C PRO A 46 13.75 24.32 4.49
N PRO A 47 13.79 25.68 4.58
CA PRO A 47 12.78 26.43 5.32
C PRO A 47 11.36 26.09 4.86
N TRP A 48 10.41 26.08 5.80
CA TRP A 48 8.98 25.81 5.54
C TRP A 48 8.69 24.49 4.80
N SER A 49 9.53 23.49 4.97
CA SER A 49 9.36 22.16 4.36
C SER A 49 8.06 21.46 4.76
N VAL A 50 7.45 21.86 5.87
CA VAL A 50 6.16 21.36 6.37
C VAL A 50 5.24 22.52 6.72
N ASN A 51 4.01 22.53 6.18
CA ASN A 51 3.04 23.57 6.50
C ASN A 51 2.39 23.35 7.89
N ALA A 52 1.91 24.43 8.50
CA ALA A 52 1.35 24.41 9.86
C ALA A 52 0.13 23.49 10.00
N ILE A 53 -0.73 23.41 8.97
CA ILE A 53 -1.92 22.53 8.97
C ILE A 53 -1.47 21.07 9.00
N ALA A 54 -0.46 20.71 8.20
CA ALA A 54 0.08 19.35 8.20
C ALA A 54 0.68 18.98 9.55
N MET A 55 1.44 19.89 10.19
CA MET A 55 1.99 19.65 11.52
C MET A 55 0.88 19.40 12.54
N LYS A 56 -0.15 20.25 12.57
CA LYS A 56 -1.27 20.08 13.52
C LYS A 56 -2.07 18.80 13.26
N ALA A 57 -2.34 18.48 12.01
CA ALA A 57 -2.99 17.22 11.63
C ALA A 57 -2.15 16.00 12.04
N GLY A 58 -0.82 16.08 11.88
CA GLY A 58 0.10 15.01 12.31
C GLY A 58 0.10 14.80 13.82
N GLU A 59 0.17 15.86 14.61
CA GLU A 59 0.09 15.78 16.07
C GLU A 59 -1.20 15.07 16.52
N LEU A 60 -2.36 15.53 16.02
CA LEU A 60 -3.66 14.95 16.36
C LEU A 60 -3.75 13.48 15.91
N SER A 61 -3.26 13.17 14.72
CA SER A 61 -3.25 11.81 14.19
C SER A 61 -2.41 10.86 15.04
N LEU A 62 -1.26 11.31 15.53
CA LEU A 62 -0.36 10.49 16.36
C LEU A 62 -0.89 10.26 17.79
N GLN A 63 -1.86 11.05 18.23
CA GLN A 63 -2.55 10.88 19.52
C GLN A 63 -3.71 9.88 19.43
N ASP A 64 -4.18 9.53 18.22
CA ASP A 64 -5.28 8.58 18.03
C ASP A 64 -4.78 7.14 17.79
N ASP A 65 -4.33 6.50 18.85
CA ASP A 65 -3.90 5.10 18.83
C ASP A 65 -5.06 4.16 18.46
N SER A 66 -6.28 4.49 18.85
CA SER A 66 -7.49 3.71 18.54
C SER A 66 -7.73 3.62 17.03
N PHE A 67 -7.64 4.75 16.33
CA PHE A 67 -7.76 4.79 14.88
C PHE A 67 -6.67 3.95 14.19
N ALA A 68 -5.42 4.13 14.60
CA ALA A 68 -4.30 3.39 14.03
C ALA A 68 -4.45 1.87 14.23
N GLN A 69 -4.92 1.44 15.40
CA GLN A 69 -5.14 0.04 15.73
C GLN A 69 -6.28 -0.58 14.92
N LYS A 70 -7.42 0.11 14.86
CA LYS A 70 -8.58 -0.30 14.05
C LYS A 70 -8.24 -0.40 12.57
N THR A 71 -7.50 0.57 12.05
CA THR A 71 -7.06 0.57 10.64
C THR A 71 -6.15 -0.63 10.34
N ARG A 72 -5.17 -0.93 11.20
CA ARG A 72 -4.30 -2.10 11.02
C ARG A 72 -5.10 -3.40 11.01
N GLN A 73 -6.00 -3.55 11.97
CA GLN A 73 -6.84 -4.74 12.08
C GLN A 73 -7.74 -4.91 10.86
N TYR A 74 -8.38 -3.82 10.43
CA TYR A 74 -9.22 -3.82 9.24
C TYR A 74 -8.43 -4.26 8.00
N VAL A 75 -7.28 -3.62 7.74
CA VAL A 75 -6.45 -3.93 6.56
C VAL A 75 -5.93 -5.37 6.61
N ALA A 76 -5.55 -5.87 7.79
CA ALA A 76 -5.07 -7.24 7.95
C ALA A 76 -6.18 -8.26 7.63
N ASN A 77 -7.36 -8.08 8.21
CA ASN A 77 -8.50 -8.99 8.01
C ASN A 77 -8.98 -8.96 6.55
N GLU A 78 -9.12 -7.77 5.98
CA GLU A 78 -9.61 -7.62 4.62
C GLU A 78 -8.59 -8.12 3.58
N ARG A 79 -7.30 -7.93 3.83
CA ARG A 79 -6.23 -8.49 3.00
C ARG A 79 -6.27 -10.02 2.98
N LEU A 80 -6.45 -10.64 4.13
CA LEU A 80 -6.55 -12.09 4.23
C LEU A 80 -7.74 -12.61 3.41
N ARG A 81 -8.92 -12.03 3.64
CA ARG A 81 -10.15 -12.39 2.93
C ARG A 81 -10.02 -12.26 1.41
N VAL A 82 -9.52 -11.12 0.95
CA VAL A 82 -9.34 -10.86 -0.49
C VAL A 82 -8.34 -11.84 -1.10
N LYS A 83 -7.23 -12.10 -0.40
CA LYS A 83 -6.19 -13.05 -0.85
C LYS A 83 -6.75 -14.46 -1.02
N GLU A 84 -7.50 -14.97 -0.04
CA GLU A 84 -8.10 -16.30 -0.08
C GLU A 84 -9.01 -16.46 -1.31
N VAL A 85 -9.94 -15.54 -1.52
CA VAL A 85 -10.86 -15.56 -2.67
C VAL A 85 -10.13 -15.55 -4.01
N LEU A 86 -9.07 -14.74 -4.12
CA LEU A 86 -8.33 -14.61 -5.37
C LEU A 86 -7.43 -15.82 -5.66
N ILE A 87 -6.86 -16.45 -4.63
CA ILE A 87 -6.12 -17.71 -4.77
C ILE A 87 -7.06 -18.83 -5.20
N GLU A 88 -8.23 -18.96 -4.60
CA GLU A 88 -9.25 -19.94 -4.99
C GLU A 88 -9.72 -19.72 -6.45
N ALA A 89 -9.74 -18.48 -6.90
CA ALA A 89 -10.04 -18.13 -8.29
C ALA A 89 -8.89 -18.43 -9.27
N GLY A 90 -7.74 -18.93 -8.80
CA GLY A 90 -6.59 -19.30 -9.61
C GLY A 90 -5.64 -18.15 -9.95
N TYR A 91 -5.62 -17.10 -9.16
CA TYR A 91 -4.60 -16.04 -9.26
C TYR A 91 -3.40 -16.34 -8.37
N TYR A 92 -2.22 -15.91 -8.78
CA TYR A 92 -1.10 -15.81 -7.86
C TYR A 92 -1.15 -14.46 -7.13
N VAL A 93 -1.14 -14.52 -5.80
CA VAL A 93 -1.18 -13.34 -4.91
C VAL A 93 0.01 -13.39 -3.97
N SER A 94 0.80 -12.31 -3.90
CA SER A 94 1.96 -12.25 -3.02
C SER A 94 1.57 -12.24 -1.54
N GLU A 95 2.49 -12.70 -0.71
CA GLU A 95 2.46 -12.33 0.72
C GLU A 95 2.62 -10.82 0.87
N SER A 96 1.96 -10.24 1.87
CA SER A 96 2.02 -8.83 2.18
C SER A 96 1.63 -8.56 3.63
N GLU A 97 2.34 -7.63 4.27
CA GLU A 97 2.03 -7.08 5.59
C GLU A 97 1.57 -5.61 5.53
N VAL A 98 1.39 -5.09 4.31
CA VAL A 98 1.00 -3.70 4.08
C VAL A 98 -0.40 -3.60 3.44
N ASN A 99 -0.82 -2.40 3.08
CA ASN A 99 -2.13 -2.11 2.50
C ASN A 99 -2.21 -2.33 0.98
N PHE A 100 -1.32 -3.13 0.41
CA PHE A 100 -1.35 -3.54 -0.99
C PHE A 100 -0.70 -4.92 -1.17
N TYR A 101 -0.95 -5.54 -2.29
CA TYR A 101 -0.37 -6.80 -2.71
C TYR A 101 -0.09 -6.75 -4.22
N ILE A 102 0.70 -7.70 -4.72
CA ILE A 102 0.84 -7.92 -6.15
C ILE A 102 0.11 -9.20 -6.54
N LEU A 103 -0.51 -9.15 -7.71
CA LEU A 103 -1.32 -10.23 -8.29
C LEU A 103 -0.87 -10.48 -9.73
N ARG A 104 -0.93 -11.73 -10.15
CA ARG A 104 -0.85 -12.08 -11.58
C ARG A 104 -1.86 -13.16 -11.94
N ASP A 105 -2.36 -13.08 -13.15
CA ASP A 105 -3.00 -14.20 -13.82
C ASP A 105 -1.90 -15.13 -14.37
N PRO A 106 -1.81 -16.40 -13.93
CA PRO A 106 -0.78 -17.32 -14.41
C PRO A 106 -0.87 -17.65 -15.90
N ASP A 107 -2.07 -17.49 -16.49
CA ASP A 107 -2.31 -17.76 -17.91
C ASP A 107 -1.77 -16.65 -18.83
N LEU A 108 -1.29 -15.54 -18.26
CA LEU A 108 -0.73 -14.41 -18.99
C LEU A 108 0.79 -14.27 -18.75
N THR A 109 1.53 -14.08 -19.81
CA THR A 109 2.97 -13.73 -19.76
C THR A 109 3.21 -12.28 -19.34
N ASN A 110 2.30 -11.37 -19.76
CA ASN A 110 2.25 -9.96 -19.37
C ASN A 110 0.81 -9.61 -18.98
N GLN A 111 0.64 -8.81 -17.93
CA GLN A 111 -0.68 -8.51 -17.37
C GLN A 111 -1.41 -7.36 -18.07
N LEU A 112 -0.91 -6.84 -19.17
CA LEU A 112 -1.55 -5.73 -19.91
C LEU A 112 -3.00 -6.01 -20.34
N PRO A 113 -3.36 -7.23 -20.82
CA PRO A 113 -4.76 -7.55 -21.11
C PRO A 113 -5.67 -7.44 -19.90
N LEU A 114 -5.24 -7.95 -18.73
CA LEU A 114 -5.97 -7.86 -17.47
C LEU A 114 -6.07 -6.39 -17.00
N ILE A 115 -5.00 -5.60 -17.13
CA ILE A 115 -5.02 -4.17 -16.81
C ILE A 115 -6.08 -3.45 -17.63
N ARG A 116 -6.13 -3.68 -18.96
CA ARG A 116 -7.13 -3.08 -19.84
C ARG A 116 -8.55 -3.45 -19.42
N TYR A 117 -8.79 -4.71 -19.12
CA TYR A 117 -10.08 -5.18 -18.64
C TYR A 117 -10.50 -4.52 -17.31
N LEU A 118 -9.58 -4.40 -16.37
CA LEU A 118 -9.82 -3.71 -15.10
C LEU A 118 -10.18 -2.22 -15.34
N LEU A 119 -9.45 -1.54 -16.21
CA LEU A 119 -9.71 -0.14 -16.57
C LEU A 119 -11.09 0.07 -17.18
N THR A 120 -11.54 -0.82 -18.08
CA THR A 120 -12.89 -0.74 -18.68
C THR A 120 -14.01 -0.99 -17.65
N ASN A 121 -13.67 -1.62 -16.51
CA ASN A 121 -14.58 -1.83 -15.39
C ASN A 121 -14.39 -0.82 -14.24
N GLY A 122 -13.72 0.31 -14.50
CA GLY A 122 -13.54 1.40 -13.55
C GLY A 122 -12.51 1.14 -12.44
N ILE A 123 -11.67 0.12 -12.59
CA ILE A 123 -10.63 -0.24 -11.63
C ILE A 123 -9.26 0.12 -12.20
N VAL A 124 -8.52 0.96 -11.47
CA VAL A 124 -7.19 1.42 -11.88
C VAL A 124 -6.11 0.69 -11.07
N PRO A 125 -5.52 -0.39 -11.60
CA PRO A 125 -4.39 -1.07 -10.97
C PRO A 125 -3.09 -0.30 -11.24
N ARG A 126 -2.06 -0.57 -10.44
CA ARG A 126 -0.70 -0.12 -10.74
C ARG A 126 0.02 -1.21 -11.55
N HIS A 127 0.45 -0.88 -12.77
CA HIS A 127 1.32 -1.74 -13.58
C HIS A 127 2.72 -1.88 -12.93
N THR A 128 3.44 -2.93 -13.29
CA THR A 128 4.77 -3.21 -12.74
C THR A 128 5.89 -3.21 -13.80
N GLU A 129 5.65 -2.65 -14.98
CA GLU A 129 6.62 -2.59 -16.07
C GLU A 129 7.92 -1.88 -15.68
N ASN A 130 7.81 -0.82 -14.87
CA ASN A 130 8.95 -0.05 -14.37
C ASN A 130 9.50 -0.56 -13.02
N PHE A 131 9.11 -1.76 -12.59
CA PHE A 131 9.66 -2.40 -11.40
C PHE A 131 10.61 -3.50 -11.84
N ARG A 132 11.92 -3.30 -11.60
CA ARG A 132 12.95 -4.28 -11.95
C ARG A 132 12.64 -5.64 -11.32
N GLY A 133 12.61 -6.68 -12.14
CA GLY A 133 12.30 -8.05 -11.74
C GLY A 133 10.81 -8.42 -11.77
N LEU A 134 9.89 -7.44 -11.91
CA LEU A 134 8.46 -7.69 -12.12
C LEU A 134 8.06 -7.54 -13.60
N ASP A 135 8.59 -6.55 -14.29
CA ASP A 135 8.61 -6.38 -15.76
C ASP A 135 7.24 -6.60 -16.41
N GLY A 136 6.17 -6.06 -15.84
CA GLY A 136 4.80 -6.18 -16.34
C GLY A 136 4.13 -7.54 -16.09
N ARG A 137 4.82 -8.51 -15.48
CA ARG A 137 4.26 -9.83 -15.16
C ARG A 137 3.31 -9.85 -13.97
N TRP A 138 3.19 -8.73 -13.26
CA TRP A 138 2.34 -8.54 -12.10
C TRP A 138 1.59 -7.22 -12.19
N ILE A 139 0.52 -7.10 -11.43
CA ILE A 139 -0.13 -5.82 -11.13
C ILE A 139 -0.15 -5.60 -9.62
N ARG A 140 -0.10 -4.33 -9.18
CA ARG A 140 -0.25 -4.00 -7.75
C ARG A 140 -1.63 -3.45 -7.49
N LEU A 141 -2.28 -4.00 -6.48
CA LEU A 141 -3.62 -3.66 -6.03
C LEU A 141 -3.60 -3.25 -4.56
N ALA A 142 -4.38 -2.24 -4.19
CA ALA A 142 -4.51 -1.80 -2.81
C ALA A 142 -5.68 -2.51 -2.11
N ILE A 143 -5.54 -2.73 -0.80
CA ILE A 143 -6.67 -3.05 0.06
C ILE A 143 -7.44 -1.77 0.32
N LYS A 144 -8.73 -1.77 0.03
CA LYS A 144 -9.64 -0.64 0.12
C LYS A 144 -10.82 -0.95 1.06
N SER A 145 -11.93 -0.22 0.90
CA SER A 145 -13.17 -0.55 1.60
C SER A 145 -13.71 -1.93 1.15
N LYS A 146 -14.52 -2.56 1.99
CA LYS A 146 -15.13 -3.85 1.67
C LYS A 146 -15.90 -3.80 0.34
N LEU A 147 -16.65 -2.73 0.12
CA LEU A 147 -17.42 -2.55 -1.11
C LEU A 147 -16.52 -2.47 -2.35
N GLU A 148 -15.44 -1.69 -2.30
CA GLU A 148 -14.51 -1.57 -3.42
C GLU A 148 -13.74 -2.88 -3.67
N ASN A 149 -13.38 -3.61 -2.61
CA ASN A 149 -12.73 -4.91 -2.75
C ASN A 149 -13.69 -5.97 -3.32
N GLU A 150 -14.98 -5.95 -2.95
CA GLU A 150 -15.99 -6.80 -3.59
C GLU A 150 -16.15 -6.48 -5.08
N GLN A 151 -16.17 -5.22 -5.45
CA GLN A 151 -16.19 -4.82 -6.85
C GLN A 151 -14.98 -5.37 -7.61
N LEU A 152 -13.78 -5.23 -7.05
CA LEU A 152 -12.55 -5.78 -7.62
C LEU A 152 -12.62 -7.30 -7.79
N ILE A 153 -13.04 -8.01 -6.75
CA ILE A 153 -13.20 -9.47 -6.76
C ILE A 153 -14.15 -9.89 -7.89
N ASN A 154 -15.33 -9.28 -7.96
CA ASN A 154 -16.34 -9.61 -8.97
C ASN A 154 -15.82 -9.41 -10.40
N VAL A 155 -15.08 -8.34 -10.64
CA VAL A 155 -14.47 -8.08 -11.96
C VAL A 155 -13.37 -9.12 -12.27
N LEU A 156 -12.55 -9.49 -11.31
CA LEU A 156 -11.51 -10.50 -11.49
C LEU A 156 -12.11 -11.92 -11.70
N LEU A 157 -13.18 -12.27 -10.99
CA LEU A 157 -13.91 -13.53 -11.21
C LEU A 157 -14.56 -13.56 -12.60
N SER A 158 -15.10 -12.44 -13.06
CA SER A 158 -15.67 -12.32 -14.41
C SER A 158 -14.61 -12.47 -15.48
N TRP A 159 -13.42 -11.89 -15.27
CA TRP A 159 -12.27 -12.11 -16.15
C TRP A 159 -11.94 -13.59 -16.31
N LYS A 160 -11.81 -14.32 -15.22
CA LYS A 160 -11.51 -15.77 -15.25
C LYS A 160 -12.61 -16.59 -15.95
N LYS A 161 -13.88 -16.21 -15.82
CA LYS A 161 -14.99 -16.88 -16.54
C LYS A 161 -14.90 -16.67 -18.06
N LEU A 162 -14.51 -15.46 -18.50
CA LEU A 162 -14.41 -15.09 -19.91
C LEU A 162 -13.18 -15.70 -20.61
N HIS A 163 -12.11 -15.94 -19.86
CA HIS A 163 -10.81 -16.35 -20.39
C HIS A 163 -10.37 -17.75 -19.94
N ARG A 164 -11.27 -18.54 -19.32
CA ARG A 164 -10.98 -19.96 -19.08
C ARG A 164 -10.76 -20.66 -20.41
N PRO A 165 -9.67 -21.44 -20.56
CA PRO A 165 -9.58 -22.37 -21.67
C PRO A 165 -10.85 -23.23 -21.71
N LYS A 166 -11.53 -23.31 -22.84
CA LYS A 166 -12.59 -24.30 -23.03
C LYS A 166 -11.92 -25.67 -22.89
N ALA A 167 -12.37 -26.44 -21.89
CA ALA A 167 -11.93 -27.80 -21.69
C ALA A 167 -12.18 -28.64 -22.94
#